data_791aada1c71aa5a79d11864d0d8a7831
#
_entry.id   791aada1c71aa5a79d11864d0d8a7831
#
_cell.length_a   1.000
_cell.length_b   1.000
_cell.length_c   1.000
_cell.angle_alpha   90.00
_cell.angle_beta   90.00
_cell.angle_gamma   90.00
#
_symmetry.space_group_name_H-M   'P 1'
#
loop_
_entity.id
_entity.type
_entity.pdbx_description
1 polymer ?
#
loop_
_entity_poly.entity_id
_entity_poly.type
_entity_poly.pdbx_seq_one_letter_code
_entity_poly.pdbx_strand_id
1 'polypeptide(L)'
;MNASPARWQRALSYLWVIVGTLGTALGLDLFLVPNQIAAGGVSGLATITYHWFGWPVGLVMLAINIPLFLASLRTLGGEFGIKTIVGTVSLSFWTDLLAGVVRPLTEDPLLAAIYGGILAGAGMGVCFRAGGSTGGTDMAARMLAHYTTISTGRALLLADGLVIALAALAFSPELALYALLAVFLTGKAIDFVQEGQSYAKAAYIISSRSDAIGRAILTELQRGVTALHGKGLYTGLSREVLLVIVSRSEVTQLKALVSRFDPRAFMAIHDVHEVLGEGFGPMHVAAAREPGARRRWGRIRRGGEV
;
A
#
# COMPACT_ATOMS: atom_id res chain seq x y z
N MET A 1 22.62 -19.42 -4.59
CA MET A 1 21.69 -20.20 -5.44
C MET A 1 20.33 -19.56 -5.33
N ASN A 2 19.92 -18.77 -6.33
CA ASN A 2 18.62 -18.09 -6.34
C ASN A 2 17.55 -19.10 -6.72
N ALA A 3 16.83 -19.64 -5.74
CA ALA A 3 15.65 -20.44 -6.01
C ALA A 3 14.60 -19.52 -6.68
N SER A 4 14.30 -19.77 -7.94
CA SER A 4 13.12 -19.17 -8.58
C SER A 4 11.89 -19.54 -7.72
N PRO A 5 10.96 -18.60 -7.45
CA PRO A 5 9.76 -18.92 -6.69
C PRO A 5 9.10 -20.15 -7.30
N ALA A 6 8.75 -21.12 -6.47
CA ALA A 6 8.14 -22.36 -6.93
C ALA A 6 6.93 -22.04 -7.83
N ARG A 7 6.70 -22.84 -8.87
CA ARG A 7 5.58 -22.61 -9.82
C ARG A 7 4.24 -22.36 -9.13
N TRP A 8 4.04 -23.01 -8.02
CA TRP A 8 2.89 -22.86 -7.14
C TRP A 8 2.78 -21.42 -6.53
N GLN A 9 3.88 -20.80 -6.07
CA GLN A 9 3.85 -19.44 -5.51
C GLN A 9 3.49 -18.40 -6.57
N ARG A 10 3.93 -18.61 -7.82
CA ARG A 10 3.52 -17.76 -8.95
C ARG A 10 2.04 -17.96 -9.25
N ALA A 11 1.56 -19.19 -9.34
CA ALA A 11 0.14 -19.47 -9.57
C ALA A 11 -0.74 -18.83 -8.48
N LEU A 12 -0.33 -18.93 -7.21
CA LEU A 12 -1.03 -18.33 -6.09
C LEU A 12 -1.07 -16.78 -6.19
N SER A 13 0.02 -16.15 -6.64
CA SER A 13 0.00 -14.69 -6.84
C SER A 13 -0.96 -14.24 -7.94
N TYR A 14 -1.10 -14.97 -9.03
CA TYR A 14 -2.12 -14.70 -10.06
C TYR A 14 -3.54 -14.91 -9.54
N LEU A 15 -3.76 -15.95 -8.73
CA LEU A 15 -5.06 -16.17 -8.08
C LEU A 15 -5.45 -14.97 -7.20
N TRP A 16 -4.53 -14.46 -6.40
CA TRP A 16 -4.78 -13.28 -5.56
C TRP A 16 -5.05 -12.01 -6.38
N VAL A 17 -4.39 -11.84 -7.54
CA VAL A 17 -4.71 -10.75 -8.48
C VAL A 17 -6.16 -10.87 -8.96
N ILE A 18 -6.60 -12.07 -9.37
CA ILE A 18 -7.98 -12.31 -9.84
C ILE A 18 -8.99 -12.09 -8.73
N VAL A 19 -8.74 -12.60 -7.52
CA VAL A 19 -9.61 -12.38 -6.35
C VAL A 19 -9.69 -10.90 -5.97
N GLY A 20 -8.55 -10.20 -6.00
CA GLY A 20 -8.51 -8.77 -5.73
C GLY A 20 -9.33 -7.96 -6.74
N THR A 21 -9.20 -8.27 -8.03
CA THR A 21 -9.97 -7.59 -9.08
C THR A 21 -11.47 -7.91 -9.01
N LEU A 22 -11.86 -9.11 -8.61
CA LEU A 22 -13.27 -9.45 -8.34
C LEU A 22 -13.82 -8.58 -7.18
N GLY A 23 -13.08 -8.44 -6.08
CA GLY A 23 -13.47 -7.56 -4.97
C GLY A 23 -13.62 -6.11 -5.41
N THR A 24 -12.72 -5.63 -6.27
CA THR A 24 -12.80 -4.28 -6.85
C THR A 24 -14.04 -4.13 -7.72
N ALA A 25 -14.30 -5.08 -8.62
CA ALA A 25 -15.49 -5.06 -9.49
C ALA A 25 -16.80 -5.07 -8.69
N LEU A 26 -16.88 -5.87 -7.61
CA LEU A 26 -18.03 -5.86 -6.71
C LEU A 26 -18.24 -4.48 -6.05
N GLY A 27 -17.18 -3.81 -5.66
CA GLY A 27 -17.26 -2.43 -5.12
C GLY A 27 -17.78 -1.44 -6.17
N LEU A 28 -17.35 -1.57 -7.41
CA LEU A 28 -17.82 -0.75 -8.52
C LEU A 28 -19.30 -1.01 -8.81
N ASP A 29 -19.70 -2.26 -9.06
CA ASP A 29 -21.00 -2.61 -9.63
C ASP A 29 -22.13 -2.65 -8.59
N LEU A 30 -21.84 -2.99 -7.33
CA LEU A 30 -22.84 -2.97 -6.25
C LEU A 30 -23.11 -1.57 -5.70
N PHE A 31 -22.12 -0.66 -5.80
CA PHE A 31 -22.18 0.61 -5.08
C PHE A 31 -21.90 1.83 -5.96
N LEU A 32 -20.70 1.91 -6.58
CA LEU A 32 -20.21 3.17 -7.13
C LEU A 32 -20.85 3.51 -8.48
N VAL A 33 -20.82 2.58 -9.44
CA VAL A 33 -21.33 2.79 -10.80
C VAL A 33 -22.83 3.09 -10.79
N PRO A 34 -23.69 2.31 -10.11
CA PRO A 34 -25.15 2.56 -10.12
C PRO A 34 -25.51 3.91 -9.49
N ASN A 35 -24.73 4.37 -8.52
CA ASN A 35 -24.97 5.65 -7.81
C ASN A 35 -24.23 6.84 -8.46
N GLN A 36 -23.71 6.69 -9.68
CA GLN A 36 -23.04 7.76 -10.43
C GLN A 36 -21.81 8.34 -9.70
N ILE A 37 -21.16 7.50 -8.87
CA ILE A 37 -19.96 7.91 -8.11
C ILE A 37 -18.73 7.54 -8.92
N ALA A 38 -18.14 8.53 -9.61
CA ALA A 38 -16.91 8.36 -10.37
C ALA A 38 -15.70 8.46 -9.45
N ALA A 39 -15.31 7.34 -8.84
CA ALA A 39 -14.27 7.25 -7.81
C ALA A 39 -12.83 7.45 -8.33
N GLY A 40 -12.62 8.44 -9.19
CA GLY A 40 -11.32 8.77 -9.77
C GLY A 40 -10.86 7.78 -10.84
N GLY A 41 -9.71 8.07 -11.43
CA GLY A 41 -9.02 7.18 -12.32
C GLY A 41 -9.76 6.79 -13.61
N VAL A 42 -9.27 5.72 -14.22
CA VAL A 42 -9.87 5.15 -15.43
C VAL A 42 -11.26 4.59 -15.16
N SER A 43 -11.52 4.03 -13.98
CA SER A 43 -12.85 3.55 -13.59
C SER A 43 -13.85 4.69 -13.45
N GLY A 44 -13.42 5.86 -12.95
CA GLY A 44 -14.26 7.06 -12.88
C GLY A 44 -14.63 7.57 -14.28
N LEU A 45 -13.68 7.65 -15.20
CA LEU A 45 -13.96 7.99 -16.60
C LEU A 45 -14.91 6.99 -17.26
N ALA A 46 -14.72 5.70 -17.00
CA ALA A 46 -15.59 4.66 -17.52
C ALA A 46 -17.02 4.78 -16.95
N THR A 47 -17.17 5.13 -15.67
CA THR A 47 -18.48 5.40 -15.06
C THR A 47 -19.19 6.57 -15.74
N ILE A 48 -18.47 7.68 -16.03
CA ILE A 48 -19.02 8.83 -16.76
C ILE A 48 -19.49 8.40 -18.16
N THR A 49 -18.65 7.67 -18.89
CA THR A 49 -18.99 7.23 -20.25
C THR A 49 -20.15 6.23 -20.26
N TYR A 50 -20.26 5.38 -19.26
CA TYR A 50 -21.39 4.49 -19.10
C TYR A 50 -22.72 5.25 -18.97
N HIS A 51 -22.79 6.26 -18.14
CA HIS A 51 -24.01 7.04 -17.95
C HIS A 51 -24.35 7.96 -19.12
N TRP A 52 -23.35 8.42 -19.87
CA TRP A 52 -23.60 9.28 -21.04
C TRP A 52 -23.90 8.52 -22.33
N PHE A 53 -23.21 7.42 -22.56
CA PHE A 53 -23.23 6.71 -23.83
C PHE A 53 -23.75 5.27 -23.72
N GLY A 54 -23.97 4.75 -22.51
CA GLY A 54 -24.35 3.35 -22.29
C GLY A 54 -23.24 2.33 -22.57
N TRP A 55 -21.97 2.78 -22.66
CA TRP A 55 -20.86 1.88 -22.95
C TRP A 55 -20.48 1.05 -21.71
N PRO A 56 -20.25 -0.28 -21.87
CA PRO A 56 -19.85 -1.13 -20.75
C PRO A 56 -18.61 -0.58 -20.04
N VAL A 57 -18.68 -0.52 -18.70
CA VAL A 57 -17.61 0.08 -17.87
C VAL A 57 -16.27 -0.65 -18.04
N GLY A 58 -16.31 -1.99 -18.02
CA GLY A 58 -15.11 -2.82 -18.17
C GLY A 58 -14.48 -2.67 -19.56
N LEU A 59 -15.29 -2.61 -20.63
CA LEU A 59 -14.78 -2.39 -21.98
C LEU A 59 -14.09 -1.04 -22.11
N VAL A 60 -14.67 0.03 -21.56
CA VAL A 60 -14.07 1.37 -21.56
C VAL A 60 -12.78 1.39 -20.76
N MET A 61 -12.78 0.77 -19.56
CA MET A 61 -11.55 0.61 -18.77
C MET A 61 -10.46 -0.10 -19.56
N LEU A 62 -10.80 -1.19 -20.24
CA LEU A 62 -9.83 -1.94 -21.04
C LEU A 62 -9.29 -1.09 -22.19
N ALA A 63 -10.16 -0.39 -22.93
CA ALA A 63 -9.78 0.47 -24.05
C ALA A 63 -8.82 1.59 -23.65
N ILE A 64 -9.07 2.26 -22.51
CA ILE A 64 -8.18 3.31 -21.98
C ILE A 64 -6.85 2.72 -21.46
N ASN A 65 -6.89 1.53 -20.86
CA ASN A 65 -5.70 0.89 -20.31
C ASN A 65 -4.75 0.32 -21.39
N ILE A 66 -5.23 -0.06 -22.57
CA ILE A 66 -4.35 -0.56 -23.64
C ILE A 66 -3.25 0.45 -24.00
N PRO A 67 -3.52 1.70 -24.38
CA PRO A 67 -2.48 2.67 -24.70
C PRO A 67 -1.58 2.98 -23.47
N LEU A 68 -2.14 3.07 -22.27
CA LEU A 68 -1.35 3.26 -21.05
C LEU A 68 -0.37 2.11 -20.82
N PHE A 69 -0.84 0.87 -21.02
CA PHE A 69 -0.01 -0.31 -20.90
C PHE A 69 1.12 -0.32 -21.96
N LEU A 70 0.79 -0.08 -23.22
CA LEU A 70 1.79 -0.01 -24.31
C LEU A 70 2.87 1.02 -24.03
N ALA A 71 2.48 2.19 -23.51
CA ALA A 71 3.41 3.23 -23.10
C ALA A 71 4.27 2.82 -21.89
N SER A 72 3.72 2.03 -20.95
CA SER A 72 4.39 1.58 -19.72
C SER A 72 5.35 0.41 -19.91
N LEU A 73 5.22 -0.37 -20.99
CA LEU A 73 6.06 -1.55 -21.26
C LEU A 73 7.56 -1.25 -21.23
N ARG A 74 7.95 -0.02 -21.61
CA ARG A 74 9.35 0.42 -21.63
C ARG A 74 9.90 0.76 -20.25
N THR A 75 9.04 0.99 -19.26
CA THR A 75 9.41 1.55 -17.95
C THR A 75 9.27 0.59 -16.78
N LEU A 76 8.31 -0.35 -16.80
CA LEU A 76 7.88 -1.10 -15.61
C LEU A 76 8.40 -2.55 -15.49
N GLY A 77 9.12 -3.08 -16.47
CA GLY A 77 9.68 -4.45 -16.44
C GLY A 77 8.66 -5.59 -16.67
N GLY A 78 9.15 -6.77 -17.11
CA GLY A 78 8.29 -7.82 -17.68
C GLY A 78 7.36 -8.55 -16.71
N GLU A 79 7.78 -8.88 -15.48
CA GLU A 79 6.95 -9.67 -14.56
C GLU A 79 5.79 -8.85 -13.97
N PHE A 80 6.04 -7.59 -13.64
CA PHE A 80 5.01 -6.66 -13.21
C PHE A 80 4.01 -6.40 -14.36
N GLY A 81 4.51 -6.26 -15.60
CA GLY A 81 3.69 -6.03 -16.78
C GLY A 81 2.67 -7.17 -17.01
N ILE A 82 3.08 -8.43 -16.92
CA ILE A 82 2.17 -9.58 -17.12
C ILE A 82 1.07 -9.61 -16.05
N LYS A 83 1.42 -9.42 -14.77
CA LYS A 83 0.45 -9.38 -13.68
C LYS A 83 -0.52 -8.21 -13.82
N THR A 84 -0.05 -7.07 -14.31
CA THR A 84 -0.88 -5.89 -14.58
C THR A 84 -1.86 -6.15 -15.73
N ILE A 85 -1.42 -6.82 -16.82
CA ILE A 85 -2.35 -7.24 -17.88
C ILE A 85 -3.44 -8.15 -17.32
N VAL A 86 -3.05 -9.18 -16.56
CA VAL A 86 -4.01 -10.11 -15.96
C VAL A 86 -4.98 -9.35 -15.03
N GLY A 87 -4.48 -8.42 -14.21
CA GLY A 87 -5.31 -7.62 -13.33
C GLY A 87 -6.28 -6.72 -14.09
N THR A 88 -5.79 -5.98 -15.08
CA THR A 88 -6.63 -5.07 -15.88
C THR A 88 -7.71 -5.83 -16.67
N VAL A 89 -7.32 -6.90 -17.37
CA VAL A 89 -8.26 -7.71 -18.15
C VAL A 89 -9.28 -8.40 -17.22
N SER A 90 -8.82 -8.94 -16.09
CA SER A 90 -9.68 -9.58 -15.11
C SER A 90 -10.68 -8.60 -14.48
N LEU A 91 -10.22 -7.39 -14.11
CA LEU A 91 -11.10 -6.36 -13.57
C LEU A 91 -12.17 -5.96 -14.60
N SER A 92 -11.76 -5.66 -15.83
CA SER A 92 -12.70 -5.30 -16.91
C SER A 92 -13.72 -6.39 -17.18
N PHE A 93 -13.27 -7.66 -17.22
CA PHE A 93 -14.15 -8.82 -17.39
C PHE A 93 -15.16 -8.96 -16.25
N TRP A 94 -14.69 -8.88 -14.99
CA TRP A 94 -15.59 -9.00 -13.84
C TRP A 94 -16.61 -7.86 -13.79
N THR A 95 -16.20 -6.62 -14.04
CA THR A 95 -17.10 -5.47 -14.05
C THR A 95 -18.19 -5.62 -15.09
N ASP A 96 -17.89 -6.00 -16.33
CA ASP A 96 -18.94 -6.17 -17.35
C ASP A 96 -19.80 -7.41 -17.12
N LEU A 97 -19.23 -8.48 -16.57
CA LEU A 97 -19.99 -9.69 -16.22
C LEU A 97 -20.96 -9.43 -15.06
N LEU A 98 -20.50 -8.76 -14.02
CA LEU A 98 -21.31 -8.49 -12.83
C LEU A 98 -22.39 -7.44 -13.09
N ALA A 99 -22.16 -6.44 -13.93
CA ALA A 99 -23.15 -5.44 -14.30
C ALA A 99 -24.48 -6.03 -14.80
N GLY A 100 -24.43 -7.20 -15.45
CA GLY A 100 -25.61 -7.91 -15.91
C GLY A 100 -26.28 -8.84 -14.87
N VAL A 101 -25.61 -9.13 -13.76
CA VAL A 101 -26.02 -10.16 -12.78
C VAL A 101 -26.36 -9.56 -11.42
N VAL A 102 -25.58 -8.58 -10.96
CA VAL A 102 -25.78 -7.99 -9.64
C VAL A 102 -26.71 -6.79 -9.70
N ARG A 103 -27.46 -6.57 -8.60
CA ARG A 103 -28.29 -5.38 -8.42
C ARG A 103 -27.58 -4.43 -7.45
N PRO A 104 -27.77 -3.12 -7.60
CA PRO A 104 -27.28 -2.15 -6.61
C PRO A 104 -27.74 -2.53 -5.21
N LEU A 105 -26.82 -2.49 -4.25
CA LEU A 105 -27.13 -2.87 -2.87
C LEU A 105 -27.76 -1.70 -2.08
N THR A 106 -27.54 -0.49 -2.54
CA THR A 106 -28.09 0.74 -1.97
C THR A 106 -28.27 1.81 -3.05
N GLU A 107 -29.26 2.65 -2.88
CA GLU A 107 -29.49 3.86 -3.68
C GLU A 107 -29.03 5.13 -2.94
N ASP A 108 -28.54 4.99 -1.69
CA ASP A 108 -28.00 6.08 -0.91
C ASP A 108 -26.55 6.36 -1.35
N PRO A 109 -26.25 7.56 -1.91
CA PRO A 109 -24.91 7.87 -2.40
C PRO A 109 -23.84 7.88 -1.30
N LEU A 110 -24.20 8.22 -0.04
CA LEU A 110 -23.25 8.21 1.07
C LEU A 110 -22.83 6.78 1.42
N LEU A 111 -23.80 5.87 1.56
CA LEU A 111 -23.52 4.46 1.82
C LEU A 111 -22.75 3.85 0.64
N ALA A 112 -23.14 4.19 -0.59
CA ALA A 112 -22.44 3.73 -1.78
C ALA A 112 -20.99 4.20 -1.83
N ALA A 113 -20.71 5.47 -1.51
CA ALA A 113 -19.35 5.99 -1.44
C ALA A 113 -18.51 5.30 -0.37
N ILE A 114 -19.08 5.05 0.81
CA ILE A 114 -18.37 4.43 1.93
C ILE A 114 -18.08 2.96 1.63
N TYR A 115 -19.11 2.15 1.41
CA TYR A 115 -18.94 0.70 1.24
C TYR A 115 -18.31 0.35 -0.10
N GLY A 116 -18.64 1.09 -1.15
CA GLY A 116 -18.03 0.93 -2.47
C GLY A 116 -16.55 1.27 -2.45
N GLY A 117 -16.16 2.40 -1.83
CA GLY A 117 -14.78 2.80 -1.68
C GLY A 117 -13.96 1.80 -0.88
N ILE A 118 -14.48 1.32 0.26
CA ILE A 118 -13.79 0.33 1.10
C ILE A 118 -13.64 -1.01 0.35
N LEU A 119 -14.70 -1.51 -0.28
CA LEU A 119 -14.67 -2.81 -0.95
C LEU A 119 -13.77 -2.78 -2.20
N ALA A 120 -13.90 -1.74 -3.03
CA ALA A 120 -13.04 -1.56 -4.19
C ALA A 120 -11.57 -1.39 -3.78
N GLY A 121 -11.31 -0.58 -2.75
CA GLY A 121 -9.96 -0.36 -2.22
C GLY A 121 -9.34 -1.61 -1.60
N ALA A 122 -10.11 -2.40 -0.87
CA ALA A 122 -9.64 -3.68 -0.32
C ALA A 122 -9.28 -4.65 -1.45
N GLY A 123 -10.10 -4.74 -2.49
CA GLY A 123 -9.81 -5.55 -3.68
C GLY A 123 -8.54 -5.10 -4.40
N MET A 124 -8.37 -3.79 -4.64
CA MET A 124 -7.15 -3.21 -5.21
C MET A 124 -5.93 -3.51 -4.34
N GLY A 125 -6.05 -3.37 -3.01
CA GLY A 125 -4.99 -3.64 -2.06
C GLY A 125 -4.50 -5.09 -2.14
N VAL A 126 -5.41 -6.06 -2.25
CA VAL A 126 -5.09 -7.49 -2.46
C VAL A 126 -4.34 -7.70 -3.78
N CYS A 127 -4.81 -7.08 -4.87
CA CYS A 127 -4.16 -7.13 -6.17
C CYS A 127 -2.73 -6.57 -6.12
N PHE A 128 -2.54 -5.42 -5.49
CA PHE A 128 -1.23 -4.76 -5.35
C PHE A 128 -0.27 -5.56 -4.47
N ARG A 129 -0.76 -6.13 -3.37
CA ARG A 129 0.03 -7.01 -2.49
C ARG A 129 0.50 -8.27 -3.21
N ALA A 130 -0.27 -8.77 -4.17
CA ALA A 130 0.13 -9.88 -5.03
C ALA A 130 1.15 -9.50 -6.12
N GLY A 131 1.53 -8.21 -6.20
CA GLY A 131 2.48 -7.67 -7.17
C GLY A 131 1.87 -7.41 -8.54
N GLY A 132 0.53 -7.31 -8.64
CA GLY A 132 -0.19 -6.86 -9.82
C GLY A 132 -0.61 -5.39 -9.73
N SER A 133 -1.35 -4.93 -10.73
CA SER A 133 -2.05 -3.66 -10.76
C SER A 133 -3.39 -3.83 -11.47
N THR A 134 -4.37 -3.02 -11.13
CA THR A 134 -5.67 -2.98 -11.81
C THR A 134 -5.62 -2.14 -13.09
N GLY A 135 -4.44 -1.61 -13.43
CA GLY A 135 -4.31 -0.62 -14.49
C GLY A 135 -4.81 0.74 -14.03
N GLY A 136 -4.97 1.66 -14.97
CA GLY A 136 -5.57 2.95 -14.68
C GLY A 136 -4.57 4.07 -14.44
N THR A 137 -5.01 5.07 -13.69
CA THR A 137 -4.23 6.29 -13.42
C THR A 137 -2.97 6.02 -12.61
N ASP A 138 -2.89 4.92 -11.85
CA ASP A 138 -1.67 4.54 -11.13
C ASP A 138 -0.50 4.23 -12.09
N MET A 139 -0.77 3.60 -13.23
CA MET A 139 0.25 3.43 -14.28
C MET A 139 0.65 4.77 -14.88
N ALA A 140 -0.33 5.61 -15.22
CA ALA A 140 -0.07 6.95 -15.76
C ALA A 140 0.73 7.80 -14.77
N ALA A 141 0.37 7.77 -13.48
CA ALA A 141 1.07 8.49 -12.43
C ALA A 141 2.52 8.02 -12.24
N ARG A 142 2.77 6.71 -12.28
CA ARG A 142 4.13 6.15 -12.22
C ARG A 142 4.97 6.53 -13.44
N MET A 143 4.37 6.54 -14.61
CA MET A 143 5.05 7.01 -15.84
C MET A 143 5.39 8.50 -15.73
N LEU A 144 4.44 9.33 -15.30
CA LEU A 144 4.67 10.75 -15.11
C LEU A 144 5.79 11.01 -14.09
N ALA A 145 5.79 10.31 -12.98
CA ALA A 145 6.84 10.38 -11.96
C ALA A 145 8.22 9.94 -12.48
N HIS A 146 8.26 9.02 -13.46
CA HIS A 146 9.52 8.59 -14.08
C HIS A 146 10.13 9.67 -14.99
N TYR A 147 9.32 10.44 -15.69
CA TYR A 147 9.77 11.48 -16.62
C TYR A 147 9.82 12.89 -16.01
N THR A 148 9.29 13.08 -14.81
CA THR A 148 9.20 14.38 -14.14
C THR A 148 9.69 14.29 -12.70
N THR A 149 9.85 15.44 -12.03
CA THR A 149 10.18 15.53 -10.61
C THR A 149 8.95 15.41 -9.69
N ILE A 150 7.76 15.17 -10.26
CA ILE A 150 6.52 15.04 -9.50
C ILE A 150 6.47 13.63 -8.88
N SER A 151 6.17 13.54 -7.58
CA SER A 151 5.99 12.25 -6.93
C SER A 151 4.77 11.51 -7.49
N THR A 152 4.81 10.17 -7.52
CA THR A 152 3.70 9.33 -8.00
C THR A 152 2.37 9.67 -7.32
N GLY A 153 2.40 9.92 -6.00
CA GLY A 153 1.19 10.28 -5.25
C GLY A 153 0.58 11.61 -5.70
N ARG A 154 1.41 12.63 -5.99
CA ARG A 154 0.92 13.92 -6.51
C ARG A 154 0.34 13.77 -7.92
N ALA A 155 0.99 12.98 -8.77
CA ALA A 155 0.50 12.71 -10.12
C ALA A 155 -0.85 11.98 -10.08
N LEU A 156 -1.01 11.02 -9.17
CA LEU A 156 -2.27 10.30 -8.95
C LEU A 156 -3.38 11.24 -8.48
N LEU A 157 -3.11 12.06 -7.46
CA LEU A 157 -4.07 13.05 -6.95
C LEU A 157 -4.51 14.05 -8.03
N LEU A 158 -3.60 14.48 -8.90
CA LEU A 158 -3.94 15.37 -10.02
C LEU A 158 -4.83 14.67 -11.05
N ALA A 159 -4.52 13.42 -11.42
CA ALA A 159 -5.31 12.65 -12.37
C ALA A 159 -6.71 12.34 -11.82
N ASP A 160 -6.81 11.89 -10.58
CA ASP A 160 -8.09 11.59 -9.93
C ASP A 160 -8.90 12.87 -9.70
N GLY A 161 -8.25 13.97 -9.30
CA GLY A 161 -8.88 15.28 -9.15
C GLY A 161 -9.48 15.80 -10.45
N LEU A 162 -8.79 15.60 -11.58
CA LEU A 162 -9.32 15.95 -12.90
C LEU A 162 -10.57 15.12 -13.25
N VAL A 163 -10.53 13.81 -13.01
CA VAL A 163 -11.70 12.94 -13.25
C VAL A 163 -12.88 13.32 -12.36
N ILE A 164 -12.63 13.65 -11.09
CA ILE A 164 -13.68 14.08 -10.17
C ILE A 164 -14.26 15.45 -10.59
N ALA A 165 -13.42 16.37 -11.09
CA ALA A 165 -13.90 17.63 -11.64
C ALA A 165 -14.79 17.41 -12.89
N LEU A 166 -14.42 16.47 -13.76
CA LEU A 166 -15.26 16.06 -14.89
C LEU A 166 -16.56 15.41 -14.40
N ALA A 167 -16.53 14.61 -13.35
CA ALA A 167 -17.73 14.02 -12.75
C ALA A 167 -18.68 15.07 -12.18
N ALA A 168 -18.14 16.15 -11.59
CA ALA A 168 -18.96 17.29 -11.11
C ALA A 168 -19.72 17.97 -12.26
N LEU A 169 -19.12 18.05 -13.44
CA LEU A 169 -19.77 18.59 -14.63
C LEU A 169 -20.72 17.58 -15.29
N ALA A 170 -20.38 16.30 -15.23
CA ALA A 170 -21.15 15.24 -15.87
C ALA A 170 -22.43 14.88 -15.11
N PHE A 171 -22.38 14.86 -13.79
CA PHE A 171 -23.47 14.45 -12.91
C PHE A 171 -23.96 15.61 -12.04
N SER A 172 -23.27 15.84 -10.92
CA SER A 172 -23.54 16.98 -10.04
C SER A 172 -22.32 17.26 -9.14
N PRO A 173 -22.18 18.50 -8.62
CA PRO A 173 -21.14 18.79 -7.62
C PRO A 173 -21.28 17.95 -6.34
N GLU A 174 -22.51 17.60 -5.95
CA GLU A 174 -22.75 16.76 -4.77
C GLU A 174 -22.20 15.33 -4.97
N LEU A 175 -22.45 14.72 -6.13
CA LEU A 175 -21.91 13.40 -6.46
C LEU A 175 -20.38 13.40 -6.58
N ALA A 176 -19.78 14.52 -7.01
CA ALA A 176 -18.34 14.70 -6.98
C ALA A 176 -17.76 14.73 -5.55
N LEU A 177 -18.48 15.29 -4.57
CA LEU A 177 -18.08 15.22 -3.15
C LEU A 177 -18.13 13.78 -2.62
N TYR A 178 -19.14 12.99 -2.99
CA TYR A 178 -19.17 11.56 -2.67
C TYR A 178 -18.05 10.80 -3.38
N ALA A 179 -17.69 11.17 -4.61
CA ALA A 179 -16.54 10.59 -5.30
C ALA A 179 -15.21 10.88 -4.58
N LEU A 180 -15.01 12.09 -4.06
CA LEU A 180 -13.85 12.43 -3.21
C LEU A 180 -13.79 11.56 -1.95
N LEU A 181 -14.93 11.36 -1.29
CA LEU A 181 -15.04 10.49 -0.13
C LEU A 181 -14.70 9.04 -0.49
N ALA A 182 -15.23 8.54 -1.59
CA ALA A 182 -14.95 7.19 -2.07
C ALA A 182 -13.46 6.99 -2.39
N VAL A 183 -12.81 7.94 -3.09
CA VAL A 183 -11.37 7.90 -3.38
C VAL A 183 -10.54 7.90 -2.10
N PHE A 184 -10.88 8.73 -1.13
CA PHE A 184 -10.20 8.77 0.15
C PHE A 184 -10.29 7.42 0.89
N LEU A 185 -11.49 6.83 0.96
CA LEU A 185 -11.71 5.55 1.61
C LEU A 185 -11.05 4.40 0.84
N THR A 186 -11.07 4.44 -0.49
CA THR A 186 -10.34 3.50 -1.36
C THR A 186 -8.84 3.52 -1.04
N GLY A 187 -8.24 4.70 -0.98
CA GLY A 187 -6.83 4.85 -0.61
C GLY A 187 -6.52 4.27 0.77
N LYS A 188 -7.35 4.57 1.77
CA LYS A 188 -7.20 4.03 3.13
C LYS A 188 -7.35 2.51 3.20
N ALA A 189 -8.28 1.94 2.43
CA ALA A 189 -8.46 0.50 2.34
C ALA A 189 -7.28 -0.18 1.64
N ILE A 190 -6.74 0.43 0.58
CA ILE A 190 -5.53 -0.04 -0.09
C ILE A 190 -4.36 -0.07 0.90
N ASP A 191 -4.09 1.05 1.59
CA ASP A 191 -3.02 1.15 2.58
C ASP A 191 -3.16 0.08 3.67
N PHE A 192 -4.37 -0.08 4.21
CA PHE A 192 -4.67 -1.08 5.24
C PHE A 192 -4.38 -2.52 4.79
N VAL A 193 -4.72 -2.87 3.54
CA VAL A 193 -4.48 -4.21 3.00
C VAL A 193 -3.01 -4.42 2.63
N GLN A 194 -2.33 -3.40 2.09
CA GLN A 194 -0.93 -3.52 1.68
C GLN A 194 0.03 -3.52 2.86
N GLU A 195 -0.10 -2.55 3.75
CA GLU A 195 0.80 -2.36 4.89
C GLU A 195 0.38 -3.22 6.10
N GLY A 196 -0.91 -3.58 6.14
CA GLY A 196 -1.50 -4.17 7.34
C GLY A 196 -1.62 -3.13 8.47
N GLN A 197 -2.01 -3.57 9.63
CA GLN A 197 -1.84 -2.75 10.84
C GLN A 197 -0.38 -2.78 11.25
N SER A 198 0.22 -1.62 11.48
CA SER A 198 1.52 -1.51 12.14
C SER A 198 1.40 -2.13 13.54
N TYR A 199 1.77 -3.41 13.65
CA TYR A 199 1.59 -4.16 14.90
C TYR A 199 2.66 -3.84 15.94
N ALA A 200 3.73 -3.14 15.55
CA ALA A 200 4.86 -2.87 16.41
C ALA A 200 4.98 -1.39 16.78
N LYS A 201 5.35 -1.14 18.02
CA LYS A 201 5.68 0.17 18.57
C LYS A 201 7.09 0.10 19.15
N ALA A 202 7.91 1.10 18.85
CA ALA A 202 9.17 1.30 19.53
C ALA A 202 8.98 2.28 20.68
N ALA A 203 9.47 1.91 21.85
CA ALA A 203 9.48 2.75 23.03
C ALA A 203 10.93 3.08 23.41
N TYR A 204 11.23 4.35 23.55
CA TYR A 204 12.44 4.84 24.21
C TYR A 204 12.08 5.25 25.62
N ILE A 205 12.74 4.64 26.59
CA ILE A 205 12.47 4.87 28.02
C ILE A 205 13.74 5.43 28.68
N ILE A 206 13.61 6.61 29.27
CA ILE A 206 14.68 7.30 29.99
C ILE A 206 14.27 7.35 31.45
N SER A 207 15.01 6.67 32.31
CA SER A 207 14.73 6.56 33.74
C SER A 207 16.03 6.48 34.55
N SER A 208 15.96 6.85 35.82
CA SER A 208 17.02 6.58 36.78
C SER A 208 17.03 5.12 37.24
N ARG A 209 16.01 4.34 36.89
CA ARG A 209 15.85 2.92 37.25
C ARG A 209 15.88 2.00 36.02
N SER A 210 16.68 2.36 35.00
CA SER A 210 16.76 1.63 33.72
C SER A 210 16.98 0.13 33.90
N ASP A 211 17.91 -0.28 34.79
CA ASP A 211 18.20 -1.67 35.07
C ASP A 211 16.99 -2.48 35.62
N ALA A 212 16.25 -1.87 36.54
CA ALA A 212 15.07 -2.54 37.14
C ALA A 212 13.95 -2.66 36.09
N ILE A 213 13.71 -1.59 35.30
CA ILE A 213 12.72 -1.58 34.23
C ILE A 213 13.11 -2.59 33.14
N GLY A 214 14.37 -2.60 32.72
CA GLY A 214 14.87 -3.53 31.70
C GLY A 214 14.69 -4.98 32.09
N ARG A 215 15.03 -5.37 33.34
CA ARG A 215 14.81 -6.71 33.86
C ARG A 215 13.31 -7.09 33.91
N ALA A 216 12.48 -6.17 34.35
CA ALA A 216 11.03 -6.40 34.38
C ALA A 216 10.45 -6.59 32.98
N ILE A 217 10.90 -5.84 31.97
CA ILE A 217 10.50 -6.02 30.57
C ILE A 217 10.89 -7.41 30.07
N LEU A 218 12.11 -7.86 30.35
CA LEU A 218 12.58 -9.19 29.95
C LEU A 218 11.78 -10.31 30.61
N THR A 219 11.42 -10.18 31.91
CA THR A 219 10.78 -11.25 32.67
C THR A 219 9.25 -11.25 32.59
N GLU A 220 8.60 -10.07 32.61
CA GLU A 220 7.14 -9.95 32.68
C GLU A 220 6.52 -9.81 31.29
N LEU A 221 7.14 -9.01 30.38
CA LEU A 221 6.67 -8.84 28.99
C LEU A 221 7.30 -9.83 28.02
N GLN A 222 8.38 -10.51 28.43
CA GLN A 222 9.14 -11.44 27.58
C GLN A 222 9.56 -10.79 26.24
N ARG A 223 9.96 -9.52 26.30
CA ARG A 223 10.40 -8.72 25.14
C ARG A 223 11.86 -8.35 25.28
N GLY A 224 12.57 -8.37 24.16
CA GLY A 224 13.95 -7.90 24.07
C GLY A 224 14.03 -6.41 24.41
N VAL A 225 15.05 -6.04 25.18
CA VAL A 225 15.34 -4.67 25.53
C VAL A 225 16.82 -4.38 25.27
N THR A 226 17.10 -3.24 24.64
CA THR A 226 18.46 -2.78 24.36
C THR A 226 18.74 -1.49 25.13
N ALA A 227 19.81 -1.47 25.93
CA ALA A 227 20.27 -0.27 26.61
C ALA A 227 21.21 0.52 25.68
N LEU A 228 20.87 1.77 25.41
CA LEU A 228 21.67 2.72 24.65
C LEU A 228 22.29 3.72 25.61
N HIS A 229 23.60 3.90 25.56
CA HIS A 229 24.27 4.90 26.39
C HIS A 229 24.04 6.31 25.82
N GLY A 230 23.50 7.19 26.65
CA GLY A 230 23.23 8.58 26.30
C GLY A 230 23.69 9.54 27.39
N LYS A 231 23.86 10.83 27.05
CA LYS A 231 24.14 11.90 27.97
C LYS A 231 23.03 12.95 27.93
N GLY A 232 22.44 13.23 29.10
CA GLY A 232 21.51 14.34 29.24
C GLY A 232 22.26 15.67 29.14
N LEU A 233 22.02 16.43 28.07
CA LEU A 233 22.74 17.69 27.84
C LEU A 233 22.41 18.75 28.89
N TYR A 234 21.21 18.78 29.42
CA TYR A 234 20.83 19.72 30.47
C TYR A 234 21.43 19.36 31.83
N THR A 235 21.45 18.06 32.19
CA THR A 235 21.92 17.58 33.48
C THR A 235 23.41 17.25 33.48
N GLY A 236 24.02 17.06 32.31
CA GLY A 236 25.41 16.55 32.17
C GLY A 236 25.58 15.08 32.54
N LEU A 237 24.52 14.39 33.02
CA LEU A 237 24.59 13.02 33.51
C LEU A 237 24.52 12.01 32.36
N SER A 238 25.38 10.98 32.49
CA SER A 238 25.24 9.77 31.63
C SER A 238 24.06 8.95 32.08
N ARG A 239 23.25 8.48 31.13
CA ARG A 239 22.05 7.67 31.39
C ARG A 239 21.91 6.59 30.32
N GLU A 240 21.30 5.50 30.69
CA GLU A 240 20.86 4.48 29.74
C GLU A 240 19.45 4.80 29.24
N VAL A 241 19.27 4.73 27.94
CA VAL A 241 17.99 4.82 27.25
C VAL A 241 17.61 3.42 26.84
N LEU A 242 16.51 2.89 27.36
CA LEU A 242 16.03 1.57 26.96
C LEU A 242 15.22 1.67 25.67
N LEU A 243 15.62 0.91 24.67
CA LEU A 243 14.87 0.70 23.44
C LEU A 243 14.18 -0.65 23.51
N VAL A 244 12.86 -0.61 23.39
CA VAL A 244 11.99 -1.81 23.44
C VAL A 244 11.06 -1.78 22.24
N ILE A 245 10.92 -2.91 21.56
CA ILE A 245 9.91 -3.10 20.54
C ILE A 245 8.80 -4.00 21.10
N VAL A 246 7.58 -3.50 21.07
CA VAL A 246 6.40 -4.20 21.59
C VAL A 246 5.27 -4.20 20.57
N SER A 247 4.32 -5.13 20.68
CA SER A 247 3.09 -5.07 19.91
C SER A 247 2.20 -3.91 20.39
N ARG A 248 1.29 -3.46 19.53
CA ARG A 248 0.33 -2.39 19.90
C ARG A 248 -0.49 -2.75 21.14
N SER A 249 -0.84 -4.02 21.32
CA SER A 249 -1.59 -4.54 22.47
C SER A 249 -0.80 -4.46 23.78
N GLU A 250 0.53 -4.58 23.72
CA GLU A 250 1.41 -4.59 24.89
C GLU A 250 1.81 -3.20 25.38
N VAL A 251 1.50 -2.14 24.60
CA VAL A 251 1.87 -0.77 24.98
C VAL A 251 1.29 -0.37 26.34
N THR A 252 0.05 -0.75 26.62
CA THR A 252 -0.60 -0.43 27.90
C THR A 252 0.10 -1.13 29.08
N GLN A 253 0.49 -2.39 28.89
CA GLN A 253 1.22 -3.15 29.89
C GLN A 253 2.63 -2.56 30.11
N LEU A 254 3.33 -2.19 29.03
CA LEU A 254 4.63 -1.53 29.11
C LEU A 254 4.54 -0.22 29.89
N LYS A 255 3.53 0.62 29.61
CA LYS A 255 3.32 1.89 30.36
C LYS A 255 3.08 1.64 31.85
N ALA A 256 2.24 0.67 32.19
CA ALA A 256 1.95 0.31 33.57
C ALA A 256 3.22 -0.22 34.28
N LEU A 257 3.99 -1.07 33.60
CA LEU A 257 5.24 -1.61 34.13
C LEU A 257 6.24 -0.47 34.41
N VAL A 258 6.50 0.40 33.46
CA VAL A 258 7.44 1.50 33.63
C VAL A 258 7.01 2.45 34.76
N SER A 259 5.72 2.83 34.80
CA SER A 259 5.18 3.69 35.84
C SER A 259 5.24 3.10 37.25
N ARG A 260 5.18 1.76 37.37
CA ARG A 260 5.34 1.05 38.65
C ARG A 260 6.74 1.20 39.25
N PHE A 261 7.76 1.20 38.38
CA PHE A 261 9.16 1.34 38.81
C PHE A 261 9.59 2.80 38.94
N ASP A 262 9.22 3.63 37.99
CA ASP A 262 9.55 5.06 37.99
C ASP A 262 8.40 5.90 37.38
N PRO A 263 7.54 6.48 38.22
CA PRO A 263 6.47 7.37 37.78
C PRO A 263 6.94 8.66 37.07
N ARG A 264 8.24 8.99 37.18
CA ARG A 264 8.86 10.17 36.53
C ARG A 264 9.65 9.77 35.28
N ALA A 265 9.61 8.51 34.88
CA ALA A 265 10.28 8.09 33.64
C ALA A 265 9.73 8.83 32.44
N PHE A 266 10.63 9.25 31.56
CA PHE A 266 10.25 9.78 30.26
C PHE A 266 10.16 8.64 29.25
N MET A 267 9.01 8.54 28.55
CA MET A 267 8.80 7.52 27.55
C MET A 267 8.30 8.15 26.24
N ALA A 268 9.02 7.93 25.14
CA ALA A 268 8.61 8.26 23.79
C ALA A 268 8.23 6.99 23.05
N ILE A 269 7.01 6.95 22.47
CA ILE A 269 6.50 5.81 21.71
C ILE A 269 6.18 6.27 20.30
N HIS A 270 6.67 5.53 19.30
CA HIS A 270 6.37 5.80 17.90
C HIS A 270 6.05 4.51 17.15
N ASP A 271 5.41 4.67 16.00
CA ASP A 271 5.08 3.56 15.11
C ASP A 271 6.35 3.04 14.43
N VAL A 272 6.45 1.72 14.36
CA VAL A 272 7.47 1.04 13.56
C VAL A 272 6.75 0.37 12.41
N HIS A 273 7.12 0.74 11.18
CA HIS A 273 6.46 0.22 9.98
C HIS A 273 6.79 -1.26 9.74
N GLU A 274 8.01 -1.67 10.03
CA GLU A 274 8.44 -3.04 9.84
C GLU A 274 9.43 -3.45 10.93
N VAL A 275 9.22 -4.63 11.52
CA VAL A 275 10.14 -5.26 12.46
C VAL A 275 10.37 -6.70 12.02
N LEU A 276 11.62 -7.02 11.77
CA LEU A 276 12.07 -8.35 11.37
C LEU A 276 13.02 -8.91 12.43
N GLY A 277 12.96 -10.22 12.66
CA GLY A 277 13.82 -10.92 13.60
C GLY A 277 13.03 -11.69 14.66
N GLU A 278 13.76 -12.21 15.67
CA GLU A 278 13.19 -13.01 16.73
C GLU A 278 12.09 -12.27 17.51
N GLY A 279 10.97 -12.93 17.73
CA GLY A 279 9.80 -12.36 18.39
C GLY A 279 8.86 -11.56 17.49
N PHE A 280 9.21 -11.39 16.19
CA PHE A 280 8.44 -10.71 15.14
C PHE A 280 8.43 -11.55 13.85
N GLY A 281 8.48 -10.92 12.69
CA GLY A 281 8.49 -11.63 11.42
C GLY A 281 9.87 -12.22 11.05
N PRO A 282 9.94 -13.35 10.30
CA PRO A 282 11.21 -13.87 9.81
C PRO A 282 11.89 -12.90 8.86
N MET A 283 13.22 -12.78 8.94
CA MET A 283 14.03 -11.94 8.05
C MET A 283 14.16 -12.60 6.68
N HIS A 284 13.13 -12.53 5.84
CA HIS A 284 13.21 -12.94 4.44
C HIS A 284 13.68 -11.76 3.59
N VAL A 285 14.99 -11.64 3.40
CA VAL A 285 15.54 -10.73 2.40
C VAL A 285 15.25 -11.34 1.03
N ALA A 286 14.22 -10.82 0.35
CA ALA A 286 14.14 -11.00 -1.08
C ALA A 286 15.42 -10.36 -1.66
N ALA A 287 16.32 -11.19 -2.20
CA ALA A 287 17.60 -10.73 -2.73
C ALA A 287 17.33 -9.59 -3.71
N ALA A 288 17.74 -8.38 -3.32
CA ALA A 288 17.71 -7.23 -4.19
C ALA A 288 18.49 -7.60 -5.45
N ARG A 289 17.84 -7.59 -6.60
CA ARG A 289 18.52 -7.69 -7.90
C ARG A 289 19.39 -6.45 -8.02
N GLU A 290 20.69 -6.62 -7.84
CA GLU A 290 21.62 -5.59 -8.27
C GLU A 290 21.40 -5.31 -9.77
N PRO A 291 21.08 -4.08 -10.17
CA PRO A 291 21.00 -3.76 -11.60
C PRO A 291 22.41 -3.83 -12.17
N GLY A 292 22.73 -4.94 -12.85
CA GLY A 292 23.73 -4.98 -13.90
C GLY A 292 25.13 -4.49 -13.57
N ALA A 293 25.85 -5.14 -12.68
CA ALA A 293 27.32 -5.14 -12.72
C ALA A 293 27.79 -5.90 -13.94
N ARG A 294 27.58 -5.32 -15.14
CA ARG A 294 28.24 -5.79 -16.34
C ARG A 294 29.72 -5.46 -16.26
N ARG A 295 30.53 -6.50 -16.07
CA ARG A 295 31.85 -6.74 -16.66
C ARG A 295 32.60 -5.47 -17.11
N ARG A 296 33.49 -5.00 -16.26
CA ARG A 296 34.66 -4.23 -16.72
C ARG A 296 35.84 -4.38 -15.78
N TRP A 297 36.24 -5.63 -15.50
CA TRP A 297 37.59 -5.94 -14.99
C TRP A 297 38.23 -6.95 -15.92
N GLY A 298 38.75 -6.46 -17.02
CA GLY A 298 39.57 -7.20 -17.93
C GLY A 298 40.61 -6.30 -18.58
N ARG A 299 41.80 -6.36 -18.06
CA ARG A 299 43.06 -5.86 -18.64
C ARG A 299 43.70 -4.66 -17.96
N ILE A 300 44.33 -4.92 -16.83
CA ILE A 300 45.62 -4.24 -16.56
C ILE A 300 46.69 -5.31 -16.78
N ARG A 301 47.38 -5.14 -17.91
CA ARG A 301 48.53 -5.93 -18.34
C ARG A 301 49.65 -5.75 -17.32
N ARG A 302 50.30 -6.88 -17.03
CA ARG A 302 51.71 -6.95 -16.60
C ARG A 302 52.56 -6.19 -17.62
N GLY A 303 53.47 -5.42 -17.15
CA GLY A 303 54.54 -4.83 -17.97
C GLY A 303 55.31 -3.77 -17.20
N GLY A 304 56.54 -4.09 -16.89
CA GLY A 304 57.61 -3.12 -16.67
C GLY A 304 58.43 -3.32 -15.42
N GLU A 305 59.32 -4.27 -15.47
CA GLU A 305 60.65 -4.16 -14.78
C GLU A 305 61.30 -2.85 -15.14
N VAL A 306 61.81 -2.09 -14.19
CA VAL A 306 63.22 -1.75 -13.94
C VAL A 306 63.33 -1.13 -12.56
#